data_ebf2b7e79cd790e2ad50d642dc5637d3
#
_entry.id   ebf2b7e79cd790e2ad50d642dc5637d3
#
_cell.length_a   1.000
_cell.length_b   1.000
_cell.length_c   1.000
_cell.angle_alpha   90.00
_cell.angle_beta   90.00
_cell.angle_gamma   90.00
#
_symmetry.space_group_name_H-M   'P 1'
#
loop_
_entity.id
_entity.type
_entity.pdbx_description
1 polymer ?
#
loop_
_entity_poly.entity_id
_entity_poly.type
_entity_poly.pdbx_seq_one_letter_code
_entity_poly.pdbx_strand_id
1 'polypeptide(L)'
;MELTAIYHRPESEYAYLYKEGQVHIRIRTKKEDIEKILLHYGDPFVFLEDAYEDTKEMVKVTSDDLFDYWQVAVSVDFARLQYLFELRDKEGQSILYGDKGFVDNSPENLASEGNRFKLPYIHEIDGCQVPDWVSKTVWYQIFPERFANGNPDLSPGGELAWDAAISPKTTDFFGGDLQGIIDHLDYLQDLGITGLYLCPIFESPSNHKYNTTDYFEIDRHFGDKETFRQLVEQAHQRGMKVMLDAVFNHMGDQSAQWQDVLKHGEKSAYKDWFHIQKFPVTNDKLMNPKELPYHTFAFASYMPKLNTANPEVKNYLLSVATYWIKHFDIDAWRLDVANEVDHQFWRDFRKAVLVKKPDLYILGEVWHTSQPWLNGDEFHAVMNYPLSDSIKDYFLSRSKKTSQFITEIKCQSMYYKQQISEVMFNLLDSHDTERILTTAQGNTQLVKSALAFLFLQRGTPCIYYGTELELGGGMDPDCRRVMPWDQVSNDNDMFNFMKNLIQLRKETADIIQHGKFTLEEITPDVLALEWQHDHQAIQAIFNQSNENYLLDRDSADLVSHCQTDDQQVLILPKGFVVYCDESCI
;
A
#
# COMPACT_ATOMS: atom_id res chain seq x y z
N MET A 1 23.96 -29.50 -0.44
CA MET A 1 23.08 -28.61 0.38
C MET A 1 23.91 -27.48 0.98
N GLU A 2 23.53 -26.22 0.75
CA GLU A 2 24.25 -25.02 1.23
C GLU A 2 23.57 -24.50 2.51
N LEU A 3 24.07 -24.92 3.66
CA LEU A 3 23.45 -24.63 4.97
C LEU A 3 23.42 -23.12 5.31
N THR A 4 24.41 -22.35 4.84
CA THR A 4 24.50 -20.91 5.12
C THR A 4 23.39 -20.09 4.45
N ALA A 5 22.73 -20.64 3.45
CA ALA A 5 21.62 -20.01 2.73
C ALA A 5 20.25 -20.37 3.30
N ILE A 6 20.17 -21.39 4.15
CA ILE A 6 18.93 -21.81 4.81
C ILE A 6 18.64 -20.85 5.95
N TYR A 7 17.43 -20.25 5.93
CA TYR A 7 17.04 -19.28 6.92
C TYR A 7 15.55 -19.40 7.29
N HIS A 8 15.32 -19.42 8.57
CA HIS A 8 14.00 -19.35 9.19
C HIS A 8 14.11 -18.67 10.55
N ARG A 9 13.01 -18.06 11.02
CA ARG A 9 12.80 -17.59 12.39
C ARG A 9 11.34 -17.81 12.80
N PRO A 10 11.06 -18.18 14.07
CA PRO A 10 9.70 -18.48 14.52
C PRO A 10 8.90 -17.20 14.83
N GLU A 11 8.96 -16.21 13.96
CA GLU A 11 8.28 -14.92 14.12
C GLU A 11 8.12 -14.18 12.78
N SER A 12 7.43 -13.04 12.82
CA SER A 12 7.30 -12.08 11.73
C SER A 12 6.69 -12.70 10.46
N GLU A 13 7.26 -12.46 9.27
CA GLU A 13 6.80 -13.02 8.00
C GLU A 13 7.14 -14.50 7.80
N TYR A 14 7.98 -15.07 8.68
CA TYR A 14 8.39 -16.48 8.59
C TYR A 14 7.50 -17.45 9.36
N ALA A 15 6.85 -16.99 10.44
CA ALA A 15 5.92 -17.82 11.21
C ALA A 15 4.84 -16.92 11.82
N TYR A 16 3.59 -17.06 11.38
CA TYR A 16 2.51 -16.16 11.79
C TYR A 16 1.14 -16.80 11.69
N LEU A 17 0.22 -16.33 12.54
CA LEU A 17 -1.21 -16.61 12.41
C LEU A 17 -1.74 -15.90 11.17
N TYR A 18 -2.26 -16.66 10.20
CA TYR A 18 -2.84 -16.12 8.97
C TYR A 18 -4.33 -15.88 9.10
N LYS A 19 -5.05 -16.91 9.51
CA LYS A 19 -6.48 -16.90 9.83
C LYS A 19 -6.71 -17.70 11.10
N GLU A 20 -7.92 -17.66 11.64
CA GLU A 20 -8.27 -18.43 12.83
C GLU A 20 -7.84 -19.89 12.70
N GLY A 21 -7.05 -20.36 13.67
CA GLY A 21 -6.54 -21.73 13.70
C GLY A 21 -5.55 -22.12 12.58
N GLN A 22 -5.13 -21.19 11.70
CA GLN A 22 -4.20 -21.48 10.61
C GLN A 22 -2.92 -20.66 10.72
N VAL A 23 -1.78 -21.36 10.78
CA VAL A 23 -0.43 -20.76 10.86
C VAL A 23 0.31 -20.98 9.54
N HIS A 24 0.91 -19.93 9.02
CA HIS A 24 1.84 -20.01 7.91
C HIS A 24 3.28 -20.13 8.43
N ILE A 25 4.01 -21.10 7.91
CA ILE A 25 5.44 -21.29 8.16
C ILE A 25 6.19 -21.15 6.85
N ARG A 26 7.23 -20.30 6.84
CA ARG A 26 8.10 -20.06 5.68
C ARG A 26 9.54 -20.40 5.99
N ILE A 27 10.29 -20.83 4.99
CA ILE A 27 11.75 -21.04 5.06
C ILE A 27 12.36 -20.60 3.73
N ARG A 28 13.57 -20.06 3.78
CA ARG A 28 14.37 -19.68 2.61
C ARG A 28 15.55 -20.63 2.47
N THR A 29 15.83 -21.05 1.24
CA THR A 29 16.98 -21.92 0.90
C THR A 29 17.74 -21.33 -0.29
N LYS A 30 18.95 -21.80 -0.60
CA LYS A 30 19.64 -21.46 -1.84
C LYS A 30 18.80 -21.92 -3.03
N LYS A 31 18.78 -21.12 -4.08
CA LYS A 31 18.07 -21.44 -5.32
C LYS A 31 18.50 -22.79 -5.88
N GLU A 32 17.51 -23.63 -6.18
CA GLU A 32 17.67 -24.95 -6.79
C GLU A 32 18.56 -25.97 -6.03
N ASP A 33 18.80 -25.73 -4.74
CA ASP A 33 19.65 -26.58 -3.90
C ASP A 33 18.85 -27.65 -3.16
N ILE A 34 17.63 -27.37 -2.75
CA ILE A 34 16.75 -28.27 -2.03
C ILE A 34 15.68 -28.80 -2.98
N GLU A 35 15.47 -30.14 -2.95
CA GLU A 35 14.42 -30.80 -3.72
C GLU A 35 13.09 -30.84 -2.97
N LYS A 36 13.16 -31.12 -1.66
CA LYS A 36 11.98 -31.34 -0.83
C LYS A 36 12.20 -30.85 0.60
N ILE A 37 11.14 -30.24 1.16
CA ILE A 37 11.11 -29.86 2.58
C ILE A 37 9.84 -30.45 3.21
N LEU A 38 10.01 -31.18 4.32
CA LEU A 38 8.92 -31.64 5.17
C LEU A 38 8.92 -30.82 6.46
N LEU A 39 7.75 -30.31 6.86
CA LEU A 39 7.53 -29.75 8.17
C LEU A 39 6.97 -30.85 9.09
N HIS A 40 7.71 -31.21 10.12
CA HIS A 40 7.22 -32.04 11.22
C HIS A 40 6.65 -31.10 12.30
N TYR A 41 5.37 -31.25 12.66
CA TYR A 41 4.70 -30.31 13.54
C TYR A 41 3.68 -30.98 14.47
N GLY A 42 3.33 -30.32 15.56
CA GLY A 42 2.32 -30.78 16.52
C GLY A 42 2.21 -29.87 17.74
N ASP A 43 1.37 -30.26 18.69
CA ASP A 43 1.23 -29.56 19.97
C ASP A 43 2.42 -29.90 20.90
N PRO A 44 3.07 -28.89 21.53
CA PRO A 44 4.22 -29.11 22.40
C PRO A 44 3.93 -29.91 23.67
N PHE A 45 2.68 -30.16 24.02
CA PHE A 45 2.25 -30.92 25.19
C PHE A 45 1.69 -32.31 24.86
N VAL A 46 1.74 -32.70 23.60
CA VAL A 46 1.43 -34.08 23.21
C VAL A 46 2.65 -34.94 23.45
N PHE A 47 2.56 -35.78 24.50
CA PHE A 47 3.63 -36.70 24.94
C PHE A 47 3.38 -38.11 24.39
N LEU A 48 3.29 -38.24 23.07
CA LEU A 48 3.15 -39.52 22.39
C LEU A 48 4.55 -40.09 22.05
N GLU A 49 4.61 -41.40 21.76
CA GLU A 49 5.83 -42.06 21.28
C GLU A 49 6.35 -41.39 19.99
N ASP A 50 5.43 -40.87 19.14
CA ASP A 50 5.76 -40.03 18.00
C ASP A 50 5.70 -38.57 18.45
N ALA A 51 6.83 -37.90 18.44
CA ALA A 51 6.99 -36.52 18.94
C ALA A 51 6.23 -35.44 18.14
N TYR A 52 5.65 -35.79 16.99
CA TYR A 52 4.86 -34.92 16.12
C TYR A 52 3.55 -35.61 15.78
N GLU A 53 2.50 -34.79 15.73
CA GLU A 53 1.16 -35.25 15.37
C GLU A 53 1.04 -35.45 13.85
N ASP A 54 1.78 -34.64 13.06
CA ASP A 54 1.67 -34.68 11.60
C ASP A 54 2.97 -34.25 10.89
N THR A 55 3.02 -34.56 9.61
CA THR A 55 4.10 -34.14 8.69
C THR A 55 3.49 -33.60 7.40
N LYS A 56 3.89 -32.41 7.00
CA LYS A 56 3.38 -31.76 5.80
C LYS A 56 4.50 -31.29 4.88
N GLU A 57 4.34 -31.57 3.57
CA GLU A 57 5.27 -31.09 2.55
C GLU A 57 5.10 -29.59 2.32
N MET A 58 6.21 -28.85 2.28
CA MET A 58 6.21 -27.44 1.96
C MET A 58 6.18 -27.21 0.45
N VAL A 59 5.48 -26.18 0.02
CA VAL A 59 5.40 -25.78 -1.38
C VAL A 59 6.41 -24.67 -1.63
N LYS A 60 7.19 -24.81 -2.72
CA LYS A 60 7.99 -23.70 -3.22
C LYS A 60 7.08 -22.66 -3.83
N VAL A 61 6.96 -21.51 -3.15
CA VAL A 61 6.03 -20.43 -3.52
C VAL A 61 6.63 -19.56 -4.62
N THR A 62 7.93 -19.24 -4.49
CA THR A 62 8.64 -18.38 -5.45
C THR A 62 10.14 -18.58 -5.36
N SER A 63 10.86 -18.04 -6.35
CA SER A 63 12.34 -17.97 -6.37
C SER A 63 12.79 -16.60 -6.83
N ASP A 64 13.85 -16.09 -6.23
CA ASP A 64 14.59 -14.94 -6.74
C ASP A 64 15.90 -15.38 -7.42
N ASP A 65 16.86 -14.49 -7.59
CA ASP A 65 18.15 -14.82 -8.23
C ASP A 65 19.03 -15.72 -7.35
N LEU A 66 18.87 -15.68 -6.03
CA LEU A 66 19.72 -16.33 -5.05
C LEU A 66 19.03 -17.43 -4.26
N PHE A 67 17.71 -17.29 -4.02
CA PHE A 67 16.99 -18.09 -3.05
C PHE A 67 15.70 -18.68 -3.60
N ASP A 68 15.32 -19.84 -3.05
CA ASP A 68 13.98 -20.41 -3.11
C ASP A 68 13.26 -20.12 -1.80
N TYR A 69 11.96 -19.77 -1.88
CA TYR A 69 11.08 -19.50 -0.76
C TYR A 69 9.99 -20.56 -0.68
N TRP A 70 9.88 -21.19 0.48
CA TRP A 70 8.95 -22.28 0.74
C TRP A 70 7.95 -21.86 1.80
N GLN A 71 6.70 -22.29 1.63
CA GLN A 71 5.64 -22.04 2.61
C GLN A 71 4.78 -23.26 2.79
N VAL A 72 4.23 -23.41 3.99
CA VAL A 72 3.16 -24.33 4.31
C VAL A 72 2.17 -23.67 5.26
N ALA A 73 0.89 -24.01 5.13
CA ALA A 73 -0.14 -23.67 6.10
C ALA A 73 -0.45 -24.90 6.95
N VAL A 74 -0.45 -24.77 8.27
CA VAL A 74 -0.80 -25.83 9.23
C VAL A 74 -1.91 -25.38 10.15
N SER A 75 -2.80 -26.31 10.53
CA SER A 75 -3.86 -26.06 11.51
C SER A 75 -3.35 -26.33 12.92
N VAL A 76 -3.82 -25.58 13.90
CA VAL A 76 -3.44 -25.68 15.32
C VAL A 76 -4.70 -25.67 16.20
N ASP A 77 -5.03 -26.80 16.79
CA ASP A 77 -6.27 -26.95 17.57
C ASP A 77 -6.23 -26.22 18.91
N PHE A 78 -5.04 -26.08 19.49
CA PHE A 78 -4.85 -25.48 20.82
C PHE A 78 -4.08 -24.15 20.77
N ALA A 79 -4.05 -23.47 19.63
CA ALA A 79 -3.37 -22.19 19.42
C ALA A 79 -1.88 -22.18 19.82
N ARG A 80 -1.21 -23.30 19.79
CA ARG A 80 0.23 -23.45 20.05
C ARG A 80 0.83 -24.50 19.14
N LEU A 81 2.10 -24.33 18.77
CA LEU A 81 2.76 -25.15 17.76
C LEU A 81 4.22 -25.38 18.13
N GLN A 82 4.69 -26.62 17.94
CA GLN A 82 6.12 -26.93 17.81
C GLN A 82 6.37 -27.55 16.45
N TYR A 83 7.55 -27.33 15.88
CA TYR A 83 7.90 -27.83 14.56
C TYR A 83 9.40 -27.85 14.33
N LEU A 84 9.82 -28.61 13.31
CA LEU A 84 11.14 -28.54 12.70
C LEU A 84 11.05 -28.89 11.22
N PHE A 85 12.09 -28.56 10.47
CA PHE A 85 12.19 -28.85 9.05
C PHE A 85 13.08 -30.06 8.81
N GLU A 86 12.64 -30.95 7.94
CA GLU A 86 13.47 -31.94 7.29
C GLU A 86 13.72 -31.48 5.86
N LEU A 87 15.01 -31.20 5.54
CA LEU A 87 15.41 -30.75 4.21
C LEU A 87 16.10 -31.90 3.48
N ARG A 88 15.72 -32.12 2.22
CA ARG A 88 16.35 -33.11 1.34
C ARG A 88 16.88 -32.41 0.08
N ASP A 89 18.13 -32.68 -0.25
CA ASP A 89 18.71 -32.20 -1.50
C ASP A 89 18.51 -33.20 -2.66
N LYS A 90 18.92 -32.79 -3.86
CA LYS A 90 18.81 -33.61 -5.09
C LYS A 90 19.67 -34.88 -5.09
N GLU A 91 20.64 -34.97 -4.17
CA GLU A 91 21.52 -36.12 -4.00
C GLU A 91 20.95 -37.12 -2.96
N GLY A 92 19.81 -36.80 -2.35
CA GLY A 92 19.12 -37.61 -1.36
C GLY A 92 19.69 -37.45 0.05
N GLN A 93 20.58 -36.48 0.29
CA GLN A 93 21.04 -36.18 1.65
C GLN A 93 19.91 -35.49 2.40
N SER A 94 19.71 -35.85 3.66
CA SER A 94 18.65 -35.30 4.51
C SER A 94 19.25 -34.79 5.82
N ILE A 95 18.78 -33.60 6.25
CA ILE A 95 19.17 -32.94 7.48
C ILE A 95 17.93 -32.36 8.17
N LEU A 96 17.97 -32.30 9.50
CA LEU A 96 16.96 -31.59 10.28
C LEU A 96 17.44 -30.17 10.63
N TYR A 97 16.52 -29.19 10.55
CA TYR A 97 16.77 -27.82 10.97
C TYR A 97 15.72 -27.38 11.99
N GLY A 98 16.16 -26.96 13.15
CA GLY A 98 15.32 -26.55 14.25
C GLY A 98 15.97 -25.46 15.11
N ASP A 99 15.47 -25.24 16.31
CA ASP A 99 15.87 -24.15 17.21
C ASP A 99 17.37 -24.17 17.59
N LYS A 100 17.97 -25.38 17.66
CA LYS A 100 19.42 -25.57 17.93
C LYS A 100 20.27 -25.55 16.65
N GLY A 101 19.69 -25.22 15.48
CA GLY A 101 20.39 -25.27 14.20
C GLY A 101 20.24 -26.62 13.49
N PHE A 102 21.29 -27.04 12.77
CA PHE A 102 21.29 -28.24 11.93
C PHE A 102 21.77 -29.45 12.70
N VAL A 103 21.05 -30.56 12.58
CA VAL A 103 21.40 -31.86 13.16
C VAL A 103 21.11 -32.97 12.16
N ASP A 104 21.78 -34.11 12.31
CA ASP A 104 21.57 -35.30 11.47
C ASP A 104 20.10 -35.76 11.53
N ASN A 105 19.56 -36.21 10.38
CA ASN A 105 18.24 -36.81 10.35
C ASN A 105 18.26 -38.22 10.96
N SER A 106 18.03 -38.27 12.27
CA SER A 106 17.91 -39.49 13.03
C SER A 106 16.64 -39.49 13.88
N PRO A 107 16.10 -40.69 14.23
CA PRO A 107 14.95 -40.79 15.13
C PRO A 107 15.16 -40.09 16.48
N GLU A 108 16.39 -40.13 17.01
CA GLU A 108 16.75 -39.45 18.25
C GLU A 108 16.65 -37.92 18.13
N ASN A 109 17.20 -37.35 17.07
CA ASN A 109 17.16 -35.92 16.83
C ASN A 109 15.75 -35.45 16.48
N LEU A 110 14.98 -36.24 15.74
CA LEU A 110 13.57 -35.96 15.43
C LEU A 110 12.72 -35.94 16.71
N ALA A 111 12.97 -36.86 17.66
CA ALA A 111 12.25 -36.92 18.93
C ALA A 111 12.72 -35.87 19.96
N SER A 112 13.84 -35.19 19.73
CA SER A 112 14.42 -34.25 20.69
C SER A 112 13.61 -32.96 20.81
N GLU A 113 13.02 -32.71 21.98
CA GLU A 113 12.26 -31.47 22.24
C GLU A 113 13.10 -30.20 22.08
N GLY A 114 14.38 -30.27 22.38
CA GLY A 114 15.29 -29.12 22.28
C GLY A 114 15.64 -28.72 20.87
N ASN A 115 15.30 -29.52 19.85
CA ASN A 115 15.55 -29.23 18.45
C ASN A 115 14.37 -28.51 17.77
N ARG A 116 13.27 -28.32 18.47
CA ARG A 116 12.03 -27.82 17.86
C ARG A 116 11.90 -26.33 18.01
N PHE A 117 11.56 -25.63 16.93
CA PHE A 117 11.00 -24.28 17.02
C PHE A 117 9.66 -24.33 17.74
N LYS A 118 9.34 -23.32 18.51
CA LYS A 118 8.07 -23.23 19.24
C LYS A 118 7.41 -21.89 18.98
N LEU A 119 6.15 -21.94 18.58
CA LEU A 119 5.22 -20.84 18.71
C LEU A 119 4.43 -21.11 19.98
N PRO A 120 4.61 -20.30 21.03
CA PRO A 120 3.84 -20.43 22.27
C PRO A 120 2.36 -20.18 21.99
N TYR A 121 1.52 -20.00 22.97
CA TYR A 121 0.11 -19.74 22.74
C TYR A 121 -0.08 -18.53 21.82
N ILE A 122 -0.74 -18.76 20.68
CA ILE A 122 -0.98 -17.75 19.64
C ILE A 122 -2.37 -17.15 19.89
N HIS A 123 -2.41 -15.93 20.42
CA HIS A 123 -3.65 -15.20 20.61
C HIS A 123 -4.11 -14.56 19.31
N GLU A 124 -5.42 -14.50 19.09
CA GLU A 124 -5.99 -13.80 17.93
C GLU A 124 -5.58 -12.31 17.89
N ILE A 125 -5.44 -11.68 19.06
CA ILE A 125 -5.00 -10.29 19.19
C ILE A 125 -3.57 -10.06 18.69
N ASP A 126 -2.73 -11.11 18.66
CA ASP A 126 -1.36 -11.07 18.14
C ASP A 126 -1.34 -11.29 16.60
N GLY A 127 -2.48 -11.67 16.03
CA GLY A 127 -2.65 -11.80 14.58
C GLY A 127 -2.79 -10.43 13.89
N CYS A 128 -2.37 -10.36 12.63
CA CYS A 128 -2.62 -9.18 11.81
C CYS A 128 -4.07 -9.19 11.31
N GLN A 129 -4.97 -8.64 12.11
CA GLN A 129 -6.35 -8.43 11.67
C GLN A 129 -6.39 -7.26 10.68
N VAL A 130 -6.97 -7.49 9.51
CA VAL A 130 -7.17 -6.48 8.45
C VAL A 130 -8.64 -6.40 8.09
N PRO A 131 -9.18 -5.22 7.75
CA PRO A 131 -10.60 -5.11 7.38
C PRO A 131 -10.87 -5.77 6.02
N ASP A 132 -11.86 -6.66 5.95
CA ASP A 132 -12.21 -7.45 4.75
C ASP A 132 -12.60 -6.58 3.54
N TRP A 133 -13.17 -5.40 3.78
CA TRP A 133 -13.63 -4.50 2.72
C TRP A 133 -12.47 -3.85 1.93
N VAL A 134 -11.27 -3.73 2.52
CA VAL A 134 -10.13 -3.01 1.91
C VAL A 134 -9.68 -3.65 0.61
N SER A 135 -9.56 -4.97 0.58
CA SER A 135 -9.09 -5.72 -0.60
C SER A 135 -10.01 -5.57 -1.83
N LYS A 136 -11.28 -5.22 -1.60
CA LYS A 136 -12.32 -5.01 -2.63
C LYS A 136 -12.47 -3.55 -3.02
N THR A 137 -11.70 -2.64 -2.41
CA THR A 137 -11.79 -1.21 -2.66
C THR A 137 -10.86 -0.79 -3.78
N VAL A 138 -11.34 0.09 -4.65
CA VAL A 138 -10.54 0.85 -5.60
C VAL A 138 -10.56 2.30 -5.15
N TRP A 139 -9.40 2.79 -4.75
CA TRP A 139 -9.22 4.13 -4.21
C TRP A 139 -9.02 5.17 -5.30
N TYR A 140 -9.48 6.38 -5.03
CA TYR A 140 -9.21 7.55 -5.84
C TYR A 140 -8.66 8.66 -4.95
N GLN A 141 -7.40 9.05 -5.18
CA GLN A 141 -6.73 10.08 -4.41
C GLN A 141 -7.08 11.47 -4.96
N ILE A 142 -7.56 12.33 -4.10
CA ILE A 142 -7.97 13.70 -4.42
C ILE A 142 -7.06 14.69 -3.69
N PHE A 143 -6.52 15.66 -4.43
CA PHE A 143 -5.95 16.89 -3.90
C PHE A 143 -7.04 17.97 -3.95
N PRO A 144 -7.73 18.28 -2.83
CA PRO A 144 -9.00 19.04 -2.87
C PRO A 144 -8.88 20.39 -3.58
N GLU A 145 -7.81 21.11 -3.34
CA GLU A 145 -7.56 22.44 -3.93
C GLU A 145 -7.44 22.43 -5.47
N ARG A 146 -7.24 21.25 -6.09
CA ARG A 146 -7.01 21.08 -7.52
C ARG A 146 -8.05 20.20 -8.20
N PHE A 147 -9.05 19.70 -7.47
CA PHE A 147 -10.02 18.75 -8.01
C PHE A 147 -11.21 19.46 -8.65
N ALA A 148 -11.95 20.29 -7.92
CA ALA A 148 -13.06 21.08 -8.44
C ALA A 148 -13.41 22.24 -7.49
N ASN A 149 -13.78 23.40 -8.07
CA ASN A 149 -14.30 24.54 -7.32
C ASN A 149 -15.83 24.50 -7.35
N GLY A 150 -16.46 24.09 -6.27
CA GLY A 150 -17.91 23.99 -6.12
C GLY A 150 -18.54 25.23 -5.48
N ASN A 151 -17.75 25.99 -4.70
CA ASN A 151 -18.19 27.21 -4.04
C ASN A 151 -17.15 28.34 -4.18
N PRO A 152 -17.18 29.12 -5.24
CA PRO A 152 -16.22 30.20 -5.49
C PRO A 152 -16.13 31.26 -4.39
N ASP A 153 -17.14 31.40 -3.53
CA ASP A 153 -17.13 32.33 -2.40
C ASP A 153 -16.11 31.93 -1.30
N LEU A 154 -15.65 30.67 -1.28
CA LEU A 154 -14.64 30.16 -0.37
C LEU A 154 -13.21 30.39 -0.85
N SER A 155 -13.04 30.74 -2.12
CA SER A 155 -11.71 30.92 -2.72
C SER A 155 -10.90 32.01 -2.00
N PRO A 156 -9.57 31.83 -1.80
CA PRO A 156 -8.75 32.74 -0.99
C PRO A 156 -8.58 34.13 -1.60
N GLY A 157 -8.94 34.32 -2.88
CA GLY A 157 -8.71 35.54 -3.67
C GLY A 157 -7.32 35.54 -4.32
N GLY A 158 -7.28 35.91 -5.60
CA GLY A 158 -6.06 35.90 -6.41
C GLY A 158 -5.71 34.53 -6.96
N GLU A 159 -6.66 33.60 -6.95
CA GLU A 159 -6.55 32.27 -7.56
C GLU A 159 -6.31 32.36 -9.08
N LEU A 160 -5.56 31.37 -9.58
CA LEU A 160 -5.31 31.19 -11.00
C LEU A 160 -6.56 30.65 -11.71
N ALA A 161 -6.63 30.88 -13.02
CA ALA A 161 -7.68 30.30 -13.85
C ALA A 161 -7.65 28.76 -13.77
N TRP A 162 -8.82 28.12 -13.79
CA TRP A 162 -8.94 26.66 -13.80
C TRP A 162 -8.56 26.11 -15.17
N ASP A 163 -7.26 25.94 -15.39
CA ASP A 163 -6.67 25.49 -16.65
C ASP A 163 -5.56 24.48 -16.37
N ALA A 164 -5.75 23.25 -16.79
CA ALA A 164 -4.82 22.14 -16.59
C ALA A 164 -3.49 22.30 -17.36
N ALA A 165 -3.41 23.22 -18.32
CA ALA A 165 -2.16 23.56 -19.00
C ALA A 165 -1.21 24.40 -18.11
N ILE A 166 -1.72 25.02 -17.06
CA ILE A 166 -0.91 25.80 -16.12
C ILE A 166 -0.09 24.87 -15.24
N SER A 167 1.24 25.03 -15.28
CA SER A 167 2.15 24.41 -14.31
C SER A 167 2.13 25.24 -13.01
N PRO A 168 1.57 24.71 -11.90
CA PRO A 168 1.42 25.48 -10.68
C PRO A 168 2.76 25.68 -9.96
N LYS A 169 2.86 26.78 -9.23
CA LYS A 169 3.90 27.01 -8.23
C LYS A 169 3.42 26.52 -6.86
N THR A 170 4.34 26.37 -5.93
CA THR A 170 4.05 25.92 -4.55
C THR A 170 3.09 26.85 -3.79
N THR A 171 2.98 28.13 -4.20
CA THR A 171 2.13 29.14 -3.55
C THR A 171 0.82 29.44 -4.29
N ASP A 172 0.60 28.80 -5.43
CA ASP A 172 -0.58 29.10 -6.27
C ASP A 172 -1.82 28.38 -5.72
N PHE A 173 -2.95 29.10 -5.79
CA PHE A 173 -4.28 28.60 -5.47
C PHE A 173 -5.15 28.59 -6.72
N PHE A 174 -6.08 27.62 -6.78
CA PHE A 174 -7.08 27.49 -7.85
C PHE A 174 -8.50 27.43 -7.30
N GLY A 175 -8.66 27.29 -5.98
CA GLY A 175 -9.94 27.40 -5.29
C GLY A 175 -10.78 26.13 -5.27
N GLY A 176 -10.19 24.95 -5.48
CA GLY A 176 -10.90 23.68 -5.27
C GLY A 176 -11.32 23.50 -3.80
N ASP A 177 -12.47 22.84 -3.58
CA ASP A 177 -13.12 22.72 -2.28
C ASP A 177 -13.89 21.39 -2.10
N LEU A 178 -14.46 21.15 -0.91
CA LEU A 178 -15.25 19.96 -0.61
C LEU A 178 -16.59 19.92 -1.37
N GLN A 179 -17.20 21.07 -1.65
CA GLN A 179 -18.41 21.11 -2.44
C GLN A 179 -18.14 20.64 -3.87
N GLY A 180 -17.01 21.04 -4.46
CA GLY A 180 -16.58 20.53 -5.77
C GLY A 180 -16.40 19.02 -5.80
N ILE A 181 -15.93 18.41 -4.71
CA ILE A 181 -15.87 16.95 -4.63
C ILE A 181 -17.27 16.35 -4.56
N ILE A 182 -18.18 16.93 -3.75
CA ILE A 182 -19.58 16.48 -3.66
C ILE A 182 -20.25 16.50 -5.03
N ASP A 183 -20.09 17.59 -5.76
CA ASP A 183 -20.71 17.79 -7.07
C ASP A 183 -20.24 16.78 -8.14
N HIS A 184 -19.09 16.11 -7.90
CA HIS A 184 -18.50 15.14 -8.82
C HIS A 184 -18.54 13.69 -8.30
N LEU A 185 -19.27 13.39 -7.22
CA LEU A 185 -19.39 12.01 -6.71
C LEU A 185 -20.04 11.06 -7.72
N ASP A 186 -20.97 11.54 -8.54
CA ASP A 186 -21.61 10.73 -9.60
C ASP A 186 -20.61 10.36 -10.71
N TYR A 187 -19.67 11.26 -11.07
CA TYR A 187 -18.56 10.98 -11.97
C TYR A 187 -17.67 9.86 -11.43
N LEU A 188 -17.31 9.93 -10.13
CA LEU A 188 -16.49 8.92 -9.48
C LEU A 188 -17.21 7.56 -9.36
N GLN A 189 -18.52 7.59 -9.12
CA GLN A 189 -19.35 6.39 -9.12
C GLN A 189 -19.43 5.76 -10.51
N ASP A 190 -19.59 6.55 -11.58
CA ASP A 190 -19.61 6.06 -12.95
C ASP A 190 -18.25 5.46 -13.37
N LEU A 191 -17.15 6.07 -12.95
CA LEU A 191 -15.80 5.50 -13.12
C LEU A 191 -15.65 4.15 -12.40
N GLY A 192 -16.42 3.92 -11.34
CA GLY A 192 -16.43 2.68 -10.56
C GLY A 192 -15.65 2.76 -9.24
N ILE A 193 -15.28 3.95 -8.79
CA ILE A 193 -14.55 4.18 -7.53
C ILE A 193 -15.38 3.73 -6.33
N THR A 194 -14.71 3.13 -5.34
CA THR A 194 -15.31 2.65 -4.09
C THR A 194 -14.61 3.16 -2.84
N GLY A 195 -13.59 3.98 -2.99
CA GLY A 195 -12.93 4.66 -1.88
C GLY A 195 -12.32 6.00 -2.29
N LEU A 196 -12.50 7.02 -1.46
CA LEU A 196 -11.92 8.35 -1.63
C LEU A 196 -10.77 8.52 -0.64
N TYR A 197 -9.58 8.86 -1.12
CA TYR A 197 -8.47 9.30 -0.30
C TYR A 197 -8.29 10.80 -0.50
N LEU A 198 -8.57 11.59 0.54
CA LEU A 198 -8.42 13.03 0.53
C LEU A 198 -7.06 13.42 1.10
N CYS A 199 -6.23 14.13 0.32
CA CYS A 199 -5.09 14.85 0.89
C CYS A 199 -5.58 15.79 1.99
N PRO A 200 -4.70 16.34 2.88
CA PRO A 200 -5.14 17.03 4.09
C PRO A 200 -6.20 18.10 3.85
N ILE A 201 -7.20 18.16 4.74
CA ILE A 201 -8.35 19.09 4.65
C ILE A 201 -8.45 20.05 5.84
N PHE A 202 -7.52 19.93 6.80
CA PHE A 202 -7.56 20.71 8.04
C PHE A 202 -7.04 22.14 7.85
N GLU A 203 -7.40 23.04 8.79
CA GLU A 203 -7.02 24.45 8.73
C GLU A 203 -5.49 24.62 8.57
N SER A 204 -5.09 25.34 7.51
CA SER A 204 -3.69 25.51 7.13
C SER A 204 -3.53 26.69 6.15
N PRO A 205 -2.43 27.46 6.22
CA PRO A 205 -2.20 28.58 5.33
C PRO A 205 -1.78 28.18 3.90
N SER A 206 -1.37 26.93 3.66
CA SER A 206 -0.94 26.47 2.33
C SER A 206 -2.07 25.86 1.51
N ASN A 207 -1.86 25.72 0.19
CA ASN A 207 -2.77 25.02 -0.69
C ASN A 207 -2.79 23.50 -0.42
N HIS A 208 -1.67 22.91 0.00
CA HIS A 208 -1.51 21.49 0.26
C HIS A 208 -1.94 21.04 1.66
N LYS A 209 -2.10 21.95 2.61
CA LYS A 209 -2.55 21.74 3.99
C LYS A 209 -1.65 20.86 4.88
N TYR A 210 -0.46 20.44 4.43
CA TYR A 210 0.47 19.65 5.26
C TYR A 210 1.10 20.44 6.42
N ASN A 211 1.06 21.78 6.43
CA ASN A 211 1.43 22.62 7.58
C ASN A 211 0.18 22.98 8.40
N THR A 212 -0.50 21.97 8.90
CA THR A 212 -1.75 22.07 9.67
C THR A 212 -1.60 22.95 10.91
N THR A 213 -2.53 23.87 11.13
CA THR A 213 -2.56 24.77 12.28
C THR A 213 -3.63 24.40 13.31
N ASP A 214 -4.74 23.81 12.86
CA ASP A 214 -5.78 23.25 13.72
C ASP A 214 -6.34 21.94 13.10
N TYR A 215 -6.16 20.83 13.80
CA TYR A 215 -6.63 19.52 13.33
C TYR A 215 -8.10 19.24 13.60
N PHE A 216 -8.78 20.09 14.37
CA PHE A 216 -10.21 19.94 14.66
C PHE A 216 -11.09 20.77 13.73
N GLU A 217 -10.51 21.65 12.91
CA GLU A 217 -11.24 22.50 11.98
C GLU A 217 -10.93 22.13 10.54
N ILE A 218 -11.98 22.15 9.68
CA ILE A 218 -11.82 22.11 8.23
C ILE A 218 -11.27 23.47 7.78
N ASP A 219 -10.34 23.44 6.83
CA ASP A 219 -9.84 24.68 6.24
C ASP A 219 -11.00 25.50 5.64
N ARG A 220 -11.07 26.77 5.99
CA ARG A 220 -12.15 27.68 5.59
C ARG A 220 -12.31 27.83 4.06
N HIS A 221 -11.23 27.56 3.30
CA HIS A 221 -11.26 27.59 1.83
C HIS A 221 -11.79 26.29 1.23
N PHE A 222 -11.92 25.25 2.06
CA PHE A 222 -12.53 23.98 1.65
C PHE A 222 -13.99 23.84 2.08
N GLY A 223 -14.45 24.67 3.02
CA GLY A 223 -15.80 24.63 3.56
C GLY A 223 -15.80 24.52 5.08
N ASP A 224 -16.73 23.78 5.59
CA ASP A 224 -16.91 23.58 7.02
C ASP A 224 -17.21 22.12 7.38
N LYS A 225 -17.42 21.86 8.67
CA LYS A 225 -17.73 20.52 9.18
C LYS A 225 -19.05 19.96 8.65
N GLU A 226 -20.01 20.82 8.33
CA GLU A 226 -21.27 20.38 7.75
C GLU A 226 -21.11 19.96 6.30
N THR A 227 -20.36 20.72 5.51
CA THR A 227 -19.98 20.34 4.13
C THR A 227 -19.23 19.00 4.12
N PHE A 228 -18.28 18.80 5.04
CA PHE A 228 -17.57 17.55 5.14
C PHE A 228 -18.50 16.38 5.56
N ARG A 229 -19.44 16.61 6.47
CA ARG A 229 -20.44 15.59 6.83
C ARG A 229 -21.26 15.17 5.61
N GLN A 230 -21.73 16.13 4.81
CA GLN A 230 -22.48 15.86 3.58
C GLN A 230 -21.64 15.07 2.58
N LEU A 231 -20.35 15.38 2.44
CA LEU A 231 -19.43 14.62 1.59
C LEU A 231 -19.37 13.15 2.01
N VAL A 232 -19.13 12.88 3.30
CA VAL A 232 -19.03 11.51 3.82
C VAL A 232 -20.35 10.76 3.65
N GLU A 233 -21.48 11.37 4.03
CA GLU A 233 -22.80 10.76 3.90
C GLU A 233 -23.14 10.42 2.45
N GLN A 234 -22.87 11.33 1.51
CA GLN A 234 -23.12 11.10 0.09
C GLN A 234 -22.15 10.09 -0.55
N ALA A 235 -20.90 10.06 -0.10
CA ALA A 235 -19.95 9.02 -0.49
C ALA A 235 -20.43 7.64 -0.04
N HIS A 236 -20.82 7.50 1.24
CA HIS A 236 -21.35 6.26 1.80
C HIS A 236 -22.64 5.80 1.10
N GLN A 237 -23.56 6.71 0.75
CA GLN A 237 -24.77 6.38 -0.02
C GLN A 237 -24.46 5.77 -1.40
N ARG A 238 -23.31 6.10 -1.97
CA ARG A 238 -22.79 5.54 -3.24
C ARG A 238 -21.88 4.33 -3.05
N GLY A 239 -21.75 3.84 -1.81
CA GLY A 239 -20.87 2.70 -1.47
C GLY A 239 -19.38 3.02 -1.45
N MET A 240 -19.01 4.30 -1.39
CA MET A 240 -17.62 4.73 -1.31
C MET A 240 -17.18 4.90 0.14
N LYS A 241 -15.98 4.42 0.47
CA LYS A 241 -15.28 4.64 1.73
C LYS A 241 -14.54 5.98 1.71
N VAL A 242 -14.29 6.57 2.88
CA VAL A 242 -13.59 7.86 3.00
C VAL A 242 -12.35 7.73 3.88
N MET A 243 -11.19 8.07 3.32
CA MET A 243 -9.88 8.12 4.00
C MET A 243 -9.42 9.58 4.12
N LEU A 244 -9.06 9.99 5.34
CA LEU A 244 -8.41 11.26 5.62
C LEU A 244 -6.90 11.09 5.79
N ASP A 245 -6.18 12.19 5.58
CA ASP A 245 -4.74 12.30 5.77
C ASP A 245 -4.42 12.93 7.13
N ALA A 246 -3.63 12.24 7.94
CA ALA A 246 -3.23 12.66 9.28
C ALA A 246 -1.77 13.09 9.32
N VAL A 247 -1.52 14.39 9.43
CA VAL A 247 -0.18 14.98 9.51
C VAL A 247 0.23 15.08 10.98
N PHE A 248 0.70 13.98 11.58
CA PHE A 248 1.02 13.91 13.02
C PHE A 248 2.52 13.98 13.34
N ASN A 249 3.36 13.98 12.32
CA ASN A 249 4.80 14.17 12.48
C ASN A 249 5.17 15.62 12.87
N HIS A 250 4.43 16.61 12.40
CA HIS A 250 4.71 18.04 12.58
C HIS A 250 3.42 18.87 12.59
N MET A 251 3.53 20.13 12.96
CA MET A 251 2.46 21.14 12.83
C MET A 251 2.93 22.29 11.93
N GLY A 252 2.01 23.14 11.52
CA GLY A 252 2.32 24.41 10.89
C GLY A 252 2.88 25.42 11.90
N ASP A 253 3.80 26.27 11.45
CA ASP A 253 4.40 27.34 12.28
C ASP A 253 3.40 28.40 12.73
N GLN A 254 2.22 28.47 12.11
CA GLN A 254 1.14 29.36 12.51
C GLN A 254 0.16 28.74 13.52
N SER A 255 0.41 27.50 13.96
CA SER A 255 -0.40 26.87 15.02
C SER A 255 -0.31 27.67 16.34
N ALA A 256 -1.40 27.68 17.10
CA ALA A 256 -1.44 28.40 18.38
C ALA A 256 -0.35 27.93 19.35
N GLN A 257 -0.05 26.63 19.35
CA GLN A 257 0.97 26.01 20.19
C GLN A 257 2.39 26.50 19.83
N TRP A 258 2.72 26.52 18.53
CA TRP A 258 4.03 27.01 18.10
C TRP A 258 4.18 28.52 18.28
N GLN A 259 3.14 29.29 18.03
CA GLN A 259 3.14 30.73 18.27
C GLN A 259 3.34 31.08 19.76
N ASP A 260 2.79 30.25 20.67
CA ASP A 260 3.06 30.41 22.11
C ASP A 260 4.53 30.13 22.44
N VAL A 261 5.14 29.11 21.82
CA VAL A 261 6.60 28.83 21.96
C VAL A 261 7.43 30.00 21.47
N LEU A 262 7.16 30.57 20.31
CA LEU A 262 7.87 31.70 19.75
C LEU A 262 7.78 32.96 20.67
N LYS A 263 6.61 33.17 21.27
CA LYS A 263 6.32 34.32 22.11
C LYS A 263 6.91 34.19 23.51
N HIS A 264 6.82 33.02 24.13
CA HIS A 264 7.14 32.84 25.55
C HIS A 264 8.46 32.07 25.78
N GLY A 265 9.04 31.45 24.72
CA GLY A 265 10.29 30.70 24.79
C GLY A 265 10.25 29.58 25.84
N GLU A 266 11.24 29.52 26.73
CA GLU A 266 11.32 28.51 27.79
C GLU A 266 10.15 28.52 28.77
N LYS A 267 9.32 29.59 28.79
CA LYS A 267 8.15 29.73 29.66
C LYS A 267 6.85 29.25 28.98
N SER A 268 6.92 28.87 27.71
CA SER A 268 5.77 28.35 27.01
C SER A 268 5.25 27.06 27.63
N ALA A 269 3.92 26.92 27.73
CA ALA A 269 3.30 25.68 28.14
C ALA A 269 3.50 24.55 27.09
N TYR A 270 3.78 24.92 25.85
CA TYR A 270 3.93 23.99 24.73
C TYR A 270 5.40 23.71 24.35
N LYS A 271 6.39 24.18 25.12
CA LYS A 271 7.81 23.98 24.79
C LYS A 271 8.21 22.52 24.62
N ASP A 272 7.60 21.61 25.39
CA ASP A 272 7.88 20.17 25.38
C ASP A 272 7.01 19.41 24.34
N TRP A 273 6.14 20.13 23.61
CA TRP A 273 5.37 19.59 22.50
C TRP A 273 6.19 19.36 21.24
N PHE A 274 7.32 20.09 21.14
CA PHE A 274 8.18 20.08 19.96
C PHE A 274 9.58 19.62 20.32
N HIS A 275 10.32 19.13 19.35
CA HIS A 275 11.74 18.78 19.51
C HIS A 275 12.62 20.03 19.41
N ILE A 276 12.70 20.83 20.50
CA ILE A 276 13.51 22.04 20.59
C ILE A 276 14.88 21.71 21.18
N GLN A 277 15.95 22.10 20.51
CA GLN A 277 17.34 21.86 20.96
C GLN A 277 17.88 22.96 21.84
N LYS A 278 17.51 24.22 21.57
CA LYS A 278 17.98 25.41 22.33
C LYS A 278 17.00 26.56 22.18
N PHE A 279 17.05 27.46 23.15
CA PHE A 279 16.36 28.76 23.13
C PHE A 279 17.36 29.91 22.96
N PRO A 280 16.95 31.06 22.41
CA PRO A 280 15.61 31.33 21.90
C PRO A 280 15.33 30.60 20.60
N VAL A 281 14.07 30.21 20.41
CA VAL A 281 13.58 29.72 19.12
C VAL A 281 13.31 30.91 18.21
N THR A 282 13.75 30.84 16.97
CA THR A 282 13.51 31.89 15.96
C THR A 282 12.91 31.26 14.72
N ASN A 283 11.99 31.98 14.08
CA ASN A 283 11.36 31.63 12.82
C ASN A 283 12.03 32.34 11.63
N ASP A 284 13.32 32.67 11.76
CA ASP A 284 14.05 33.35 10.70
C ASP A 284 14.21 32.48 9.47
N LYS A 285 13.44 32.81 8.42
CA LYS A 285 13.48 32.11 7.12
C LYS A 285 14.82 32.26 6.38
N LEU A 286 15.69 33.17 6.81
CA LEU A 286 17.02 33.35 6.24
C LEU A 286 18.09 32.49 6.93
N MET A 287 17.75 31.84 8.05
CA MET A 287 18.64 30.91 8.71
C MET A 287 18.85 29.66 7.84
N ASN A 288 20.08 29.14 7.85
CA ASN A 288 20.34 27.83 7.24
C ASN A 288 19.42 26.78 7.90
N PRO A 289 18.58 26.08 7.16
CA PRO A 289 17.64 25.11 7.72
C PRO A 289 18.28 24.04 8.61
N LYS A 290 19.55 23.69 8.36
CA LYS A 290 20.32 22.73 9.18
C LYS A 290 20.80 23.28 10.51
N GLU A 291 20.69 24.60 10.73
CA GLU A 291 21.11 25.30 11.95
C GLU A 291 19.94 25.75 12.82
N LEU A 292 18.70 25.36 12.44
CA LEU A 292 17.50 25.65 13.22
C LEU A 292 17.64 25.11 14.65
N PRO A 293 17.16 25.85 15.66
CA PRO A 293 17.23 25.43 17.06
C PRO A 293 16.18 24.36 17.43
N TYR A 294 15.48 23.80 16.47
CA TYR A 294 14.44 22.77 16.62
C TYR A 294 14.42 21.83 15.41
N HIS A 295 13.89 20.64 15.59
CA HIS A 295 13.67 19.70 14.49
C HIS A 295 12.43 20.08 13.68
N THR A 296 12.44 19.74 12.40
CA THR A 296 11.38 20.02 11.45
C THR A 296 11.09 18.79 10.60
N PHE A 297 9.98 18.77 9.88
CA PHE A 297 9.86 17.89 8.73
C PHE A 297 10.89 18.31 7.67
N ALA A 298 11.67 17.36 7.17
CA ALA A 298 12.82 17.62 6.31
C ALA A 298 13.68 18.79 6.88
N PHE A 299 13.73 19.91 6.21
CA PHE A 299 14.38 21.16 6.65
C PHE A 299 13.44 22.36 6.52
N ALA A 300 12.11 22.11 6.56
CA ALA A 300 11.08 23.14 6.41
C ALA A 300 10.84 23.86 7.75
N SER A 301 11.39 25.07 7.90
CA SER A 301 11.29 25.85 9.15
C SER A 301 9.85 26.12 9.60
N TYR A 302 8.90 26.08 8.67
CA TYR A 302 7.48 26.28 8.94
C TYR A 302 6.71 25.00 9.30
N MET A 303 7.42 23.88 9.50
CA MET A 303 6.86 22.57 9.89
C MET A 303 7.61 22.00 11.11
N PRO A 304 7.50 22.64 12.31
CA PRO A 304 8.16 22.16 13.51
C PRO A 304 7.67 20.77 13.92
N LYS A 305 8.64 19.87 14.22
CA LYS A 305 8.39 18.47 14.53
C LYS A 305 7.77 18.30 15.91
N LEU A 306 6.65 17.56 15.97
CA LEU A 306 5.97 17.20 17.21
C LEU A 306 6.73 16.12 17.98
N ASN A 307 6.74 16.24 19.30
CA ASN A 307 7.25 15.22 20.22
C ASN A 307 6.13 14.26 20.62
N THR A 308 5.87 13.26 19.80
CA THR A 308 4.80 12.28 20.01
C THR A 308 5.03 11.36 21.22
N ALA A 309 6.25 11.30 21.77
CA ALA A 309 6.53 10.65 23.05
C ALA A 309 6.03 11.46 24.26
N ASN A 310 5.74 12.76 24.09
CA ASN A 310 5.13 13.58 25.14
C ASN A 310 3.68 13.16 25.35
N PRO A 311 3.24 12.85 26.60
CA PRO A 311 1.87 12.39 26.86
C PRO A 311 0.79 13.39 26.47
N GLU A 312 1.03 14.69 26.58
CA GLU A 312 0.05 15.73 26.19
C GLU A 312 -0.13 15.75 24.67
N VAL A 313 0.96 15.72 23.90
CA VAL A 313 0.96 15.66 22.44
C VAL A 313 0.25 14.37 21.99
N LYS A 314 0.64 13.23 22.56
CA LYS A 314 0.00 11.96 22.27
C LYS A 314 -1.51 12.01 22.51
N ASN A 315 -1.94 12.44 23.68
CA ASN A 315 -3.37 12.53 24.01
C ASN A 315 -4.12 13.50 23.09
N TYR A 316 -3.51 14.62 22.74
CA TYR A 316 -4.07 15.57 21.77
C TYR A 316 -4.29 14.93 20.41
N LEU A 317 -3.26 14.31 19.82
CA LEU A 317 -3.34 13.67 18.49
C LEU A 317 -4.30 12.46 18.48
N LEU A 318 -4.33 11.65 19.55
CA LEU A 318 -5.30 10.56 19.68
C LEU A 318 -6.74 11.09 19.79
N SER A 319 -6.94 12.25 20.44
CA SER A 319 -8.26 12.89 20.49
C SER A 319 -8.70 13.39 19.11
N VAL A 320 -7.78 13.94 18.31
CA VAL A 320 -8.01 14.31 16.89
C VAL A 320 -8.44 13.09 16.09
N ALA A 321 -7.63 12.02 16.12
CA ALA A 321 -7.90 10.81 15.34
C ALA A 321 -9.27 10.21 15.65
N THR A 322 -9.63 10.14 16.93
CA THR A 322 -10.92 9.58 17.36
C THR A 322 -12.10 10.53 17.15
N TYR A 323 -11.86 11.86 17.11
CA TYR A 323 -12.89 12.86 16.84
C TYR A 323 -13.49 12.69 15.44
N TRP A 324 -12.68 12.59 14.41
CA TRP A 324 -13.14 12.46 13.02
C TRP A 324 -13.87 11.14 12.78
N ILE A 325 -13.42 10.05 13.40
CA ILE A 325 -14.13 8.77 13.36
C ILE A 325 -15.51 8.89 14.01
N LYS A 326 -15.57 9.45 15.23
CA LYS A 326 -16.81 9.51 16.02
C LYS A 326 -17.86 10.43 15.42
N HIS A 327 -17.44 11.58 14.85
CA HIS A 327 -18.35 12.64 14.45
C HIS A 327 -18.68 12.63 12.96
N PHE A 328 -17.85 11.98 12.14
CA PHE A 328 -18.00 11.97 10.68
C PHE A 328 -17.96 10.58 10.06
N ASP A 329 -17.74 9.54 10.87
CA ASP A 329 -17.73 8.14 10.43
C ASP A 329 -16.75 7.83 9.28
N ILE A 330 -15.58 8.47 9.26
CA ILE A 330 -14.55 8.16 8.28
C ILE A 330 -14.11 6.68 8.38
N ASP A 331 -13.65 6.10 7.28
CA ASP A 331 -13.35 4.65 7.17
C ASP A 331 -11.87 4.34 7.25
N ALA A 332 -11.01 5.32 7.04
CA ALA A 332 -9.57 5.11 7.03
C ALA A 332 -8.77 6.36 7.40
N TRP A 333 -7.55 6.12 7.88
CA TRP A 333 -6.52 7.11 8.04
C TRP A 333 -5.29 6.78 7.18
N ARG A 334 -4.83 7.72 6.39
CA ARG A 334 -3.46 7.74 5.85
C ARG A 334 -2.60 8.57 6.78
N LEU A 335 -1.46 8.03 7.18
CA LEU A 335 -0.56 8.60 8.18
C LEU A 335 0.67 9.17 7.47
N ASP A 336 0.75 10.50 7.40
CA ASP A 336 1.82 11.25 6.76
C ASP A 336 3.15 11.05 7.48
N VAL A 337 4.26 10.89 6.73
CA VAL A 337 5.62 10.72 7.26
C VAL A 337 5.67 9.69 8.40
N ALA A 338 4.97 8.59 8.25
CA ALA A 338 4.74 7.63 9.33
C ALA A 338 6.01 6.99 9.89
N ASN A 339 7.07 6.91 9.08
CA ASN A 339 8.37 6.36 9.48
C ASN A 339 9.20 7.28 10.42
N GLU A 340 8.80 8.53 10.59
CA GLU A 340 9.47 9.47 11.49
C GLU A 340 8.77 9.69 12.83
N VAL A 341 7.63 9.02 13.06
CA VAL A 341 6.89 9.03 14.33
C VAL A 341 7.21 7.75 15.10
N ASP A 342 7.29 7.82 16.43
CA ASP A 342 7.68 6.69 17.26
C ASP A 342 6.66 5.53 17.22
N HIS A 343 7.17 4.30 17.27
CA HIS A 343 6.38 3.07 17.23
C HIS A 343 5.35 2.98 18.36
N GLN A 344 5.67 3.49 19.57
CA GLN A 344 4.74 3.43 20.69
C GLN A 344 3.51 4.32 20.45
N PHE A 345 3.71 5.49 19.83
CA PHE A 345 2.59 6.34 19.42
C PHE A 345 1.67 5.59 18.44
N TRP A 346 2.21 4.90 17.44
CA TRP A 346 1.42 4.16 16.46
C TRP A 346 0.64 2.99 17.06
N ARG A 347 1.23 2.30 18.05
CA ARG A 347 0.51 1.26 18.81
C ARG A 347 -0.66 1.83 19.61
N ASP A 348 -0.42 2.96 20.29
CA ASP A 348 -1.48 3.66 21.03
C ASP A 348 -2.55 4.21 20.08
N PHE A 349 -2.15 4.73 18.91
CA PHE A 349 -3.04 5.18 17.85
C PHE A 349 -3.96 4.04 17.37
N ARG A 350 -3.38 2.92 16.93
CA ARG A 350 -4.13 1.75 16.49
C ARG A 350 -5.17 1.34 17.54
N LYS A 351 -4.76 1.20 18.77
CA LYS A 351 -5.66 0.84 19.87
C LYS A 351 -6.80 1.85 20.03
N ALA A 352 -6.51 3.13 20.02
CA ALA A 352 -7.50 4.18 20.20
C ALA A 352 -8.55 4.21 19.09
N VAL A 353 -8.11 4.11 17.83
CA VAL A 353 -9.00 4.21 16.66
C VAL A 353 -9.82 2.95 16.46
N LEU A 354 -9.25 1.75 16.65
CA LEU A 354 -9.98 0.48 16.48
C LEU A 354 -11.00 0.22 17.60
N VAL A 355 -10.82 0.80 18.78
CA VAL A 355 -11.88 0.82 19.83
C VAL A 355 -13.10 1.62 19.37
N LYS A 356 -12.94 2.63 18.52
CA LYS A 356 -14.02 3.46 17.99
C LYS A 356 -14.68 2.87 16.76
N LYS A 357 -13.88 2.31 15.85
CA LYS A 357 -14.33 1.69 14.59
C LYS A 357 -13.44 0.47 14.33
N PRO A 358 -13.88 -0.74 14.71
CA PRO A 358 -13.05 -1.96 14.63
C PRO A 358 -12.58 -2.32 13.21
N ASP A 359 -13.32 -1.91 12.19
CA ASP A 359 -13.04 -2.11 10.79
C ASP A 359 -12.38 -0.91 10.10
N LEU A 360 -11.84 0.05 10.88
CA LEU A 360 -11.11 1.19 10.32
C LEU A 360 -9.81 0.72 9.65
N TYR A 361 -9.54 1.20 8.44
CA TYR A 361 -8.26 0.94 7.76
C TYR A 361 -7.19 1.95 8.17
N ILE A 362 -5.98 1.46 8.51
CA ILE A 362 -4.83 2.28 8.92
C ILE A 362 -3.72 2.09 7.90
N LEU A 363 -3.43 3.14 7.15
CA LEU A 363 -2.44 3.18 6.07
C LEU A 363 -1.27 4.09 6.45
N GLY A 364 -0.04 3.59 6.51
CA GLY A 364 1.14 4.41 6.73
C GLY A 364 1.77 4.89 5.40
N GLU A 365 2.28 6.11 5.38
CA GLU A 365 3.20 6.52 4.33
C GLU A 365 4.62 6.13 4.72
N VAL A 366 5.17 5.12 4.05
CA VAL A 366 6.55 4.68 4.18
C VAL A 366 7.06 4.30 2.80
N TRP A 367 8.15 4.93 2.34
CA TRP A 367 8.63 4.84 0.96
C TRP A 367 9.52 3.62 0.67
N HIS A 368 9.91 2.90 1.70
CA HIS A 368 10.81 1.74 1.62
C HIS A 368 10.17 0.48 2.19
N THR A 369 10.90 -0.63 2.26
CA THR A 369 10.46 -1.86 2.92
C THR A 369 10.02 -1.57 4.36
N SER A 370 8.78 -1.93 4.69
CA SER A 370 8.07 -1.41 5.87
C SER A 370 7.78 -2.48 6.93
N GLN A 371 8.54 -3.58 6.94
CA GLN A 371 8.36 -4.68 7.89
C GLN A 371 8.20 -4.25 9.36
N PRO A 372 8.98 -3.28 9.89
CA PRO A 372 8.87 -2.88 11.30
C PRO A 372 7.48 -2.38 11.73
N TRP A 373 6.70 -1.80 10.83
CA TRP A 373 5.37 -1.24 11.11
C TRP A 373 4.21 -2.21 10.81
N LEU A 374 4.50 -3.37 10.19
CA LEU A 374 3.50 -4.30 9.66
C LEU A 374 3.45 -5.63 10.43
N ASN A 375 3.76 -5.59 11.72
CA ASN A 375 3.72 -6.78 12.59
C ASN A 375 2.31 -7.11 13.12
N GLY A 376 1.34 -6.19 12.95
CA GLY A 376 -0.05 -6.38 13.38
C GLY A 376 -0.49 -5.45 14.51
N ASP A 377 0.43 -4.69 15.08
CA ASP A 377 0.22 -3.80 16.23
C ASP A 377 0.26 -2.30 15.88
N GLU A 378 0.58 -1.94 14.63
CA GLU A 378 0.64 -0.56 14.15
C GLU A 378 -0.26 -0.35 12.92
N PHE A 379 0.25 -0.52 11.69
CA PHE A 379 -0.53 -0.30 10.48
C PHE A 379 -1.13 -1.60 9.94
N HIS A 380 -2.19 -1.47 9.13
CA HIS A 380 -2.69 -2.58 8.31
C HIS A 380 -1.87 -2.72 7.04
N ALA A 381 -1.42 -1.60 6.47
CA ALA A 381 -0.62 -1.55 5.26
C ALA A 381 0.16 -0.24 5.15
N VAL A 382 0.98 -0.13 4.12
CA VAL A 382 1.64 1.11 3.70
C VAL A 382 1.37 1.39 2.23
N MET A 383 1.63 2.63 1.80
CA MET A 383 1.70 3.01 0.39
C MET A 383 2.85 2.22 -0.27
N ASN A 384 2.53 1.40 -1.28
CA ASN A 384 3.45 0.39 -1.80
C ASN A 384 4.42 0.96 -2.86
N TYR A 385 5.24 1.92 -2.46
CA TYR A 385 6.22 2.55 -3.34
C TYR A 385 7.23 1.56 -3.96
N PRO A 386 7.71 0.50 -3.27
CA PRO A 386 8.58 -0.48 -3.91
C PRO A 386 7.95 -1.17 -5.12
N LEU A 387 6.65 -1.49 -5.07
CA LEU A 387 5.92 -2.03 -6.21
C LEU A 387 5.74 -0.98 -7.31
N SER A 388 5.38 0.26 -6.93
CA SER A 388 5.25 1.40 -7.83
C SER A 388 6.53 1.61 -8.65
N ASP A 389 7.68 1.64 -7.99
CA ASP A 389 8.97 1.85 -8.63
C ASP A 389 9.32 0.72 -9.59
N SER A 390 9.10 -0.55 -9.18
CA SER A 390 9.35 -1.70 -10.06
C SER A 390 8.49 -1.65 -11.33
N ILE A 391 7.18 -1.32 -11.20
CA ILE A 391 6.27 -1.20 -12.34
C ILE A 391 6.69 -0.03 -13.25
N LYS A 392 6.97 1.15 -12.68
CA LYS A 392 7.41 2.33 -13.46
C LYS A 392 8.72 2.04 -14.22
N ASP A 393 9.68 1.40 -13.57
CA ASP A 393 10.97 1.08 -14.17
C ASP A 393 10.85 0.08 -15.32
N TYR A 394 9.94 -0.87 -15.23
CA TYR A 394 9.73 -1.87 -16.28
C TYR A 394 8.83 -1.37 -17.40
N PHE A 395 7.63 -0.85 -17.07
CA PHE A 395 6.64 -0.50 -18.08
C PHE A 395 6.86 0.89 -18.68
N LEU A 396 7.20 1.91 -17.87
CA LEU A 396 7.19 3.32 -18.29
C LEU A 396 8.57 3.78 -18.75
N SER A 397 9.57 3.74 -17.86
CA SER A 397 10.93 4.18 -18.19
C SER A 397 11.73 3.13 -18.98
N ARG A 398 11.32 1.86 -18.90
CA ARG A 398 11.95 0.72 -19.57
C ARG A 398 13.42 0.55 -19.22
N SER A 399 13.77 0.90 -17.99
CA SER A 399 15.14 0.80 -17.45
C SER A 399 15.51 -0.61 -17.01
N LYS A 400 14.53 -1.52 -16.84
CA LYS A 400 14.71 -2.90 -16.37
C LYS A 400 14.38 -3.93 -17.43
N LYS A 401 15.09 -5.06 -17.39
CA LYS A 401 14.78 -6.26 -18.18
C LYS A 401 13.63 -7.04 -17.52
N THR A 402 12.91 -7.83 -18.32
CA THR A 402 11.82 -8.68 -17.87
C THR A 402 12.24 -9.61 -16.72
N SER A 403 13.39 -10.28 -16.83
CA SER A 403 13.90 -11.16 -15.77
C SER A 403 14.17 -10.43 -14.44
N GLN A 404 14.72 -9.21 -14.49
CA GLN A 404 14.96 -8.40 -13.28
C GLN A 404 13.65 -7.97 -12.64
N PHE A 405 12.68 -7.52 -13.45
CA PHE A 405 11.35 -7.15 -12.97
C PHE A 405 10.64 -8.32 -12.28
N ILE A 406 10.64 -9.50 -12.92
CA ILE A 406 10.08 -10.73 -12.34
C ILE A 406 10.71 -11.04 -10.98
N THR A 407 12.04 -10.99 -10.90
CA THR A 407 12.76 -11.24 -9.64
C THR A 407 12.32 -10.28 -8.54
N GLU A 408 12.22 -8.98 -8.84
CA GLU A 408 11.78 -7.98 -7.87
C GLU A 408 10.35 -8.21 -7.37
N ILE A 409 9.40 -8.46 -8.28
CA ILE A 409 8.00 -8.73 -7.92
C ILE A 409 7.90 -10.00 -7.04
N LYS A 410 8.65 -11.05 -7.39
CA LYS A 410 8.70 -12.28 -6.62
C LYS A 410 9.29 -12.07 -5.21
N CYS A 411 10.39 -11.31 -5.09
CA CYS A 411 10.97 -10.94 -3.81
C CYS A 411 9.97 -10.15 -2.93
N GLN A 412 9.31 -9.15 -3.52
CA GLN A 412 8.36 -8.30 -2.80
C GLN A 412 7.18 -9.10 -2.24
N SER A 413 6.74 -10.17 -2.89
CA SER A 413 5.68 -11.04 -2.39
C SER A 413 6.03 -11.75 -1.07
N MET A 414 7.33 -11.83 -0.73
CA MET A 414 7.83 -12.45 0.49
C MET A 414 8.14 -11.46 1.62
N TYR A 415 8.07 -10.14 1.38
CA TYR A 415 8.44 -9.13 2.39
C TYR A 415 7.49 -9.08 3.58
N TYR A 416 6.22 -9.45 3.39
CA TYR A 416 5.18 -9.28 4.40
C TYR A 416 4.39 -10.57 4.64
N LYS A 417 3.63 -10.60 5.75
CA LYS A 417 2.60 -11.60 5.97
C LYS A 417 1.56 -11.52 4.86
N GLN A 418 0.95 -12.63 4.50
CA GLN A 418 0.03 -12.67 3.35
C GLN A 418 -1.16 -11.71 3.52
N GLN A 419 -1.80 -11.67 4.69
CA GLN A 419 -2.93 -10.78 4.97
C GLN A 419 -2.57 -9.29 4.87
N ILE A 420 -1.30 -8.92 5.12
CA ILE A 420 -0.81 -7.56 4.88
C ILE A 420 -0.73 -7.29 3.37
N SER A 421 -0.18 -8.23 2.60
CA SER A 421 -0.09 -8.11 1.14
C SER A 421 -1.48 -7.99 0.49
N GLU A 422 -2.51 -8.59 1.09
CA GLU A 422 -3.89 -8.54 0.64
C GLU A 422 -4.55 -7.16 0.74
N VAL A 423 -3.99 -6.27 1.56
CA VAL A 423 -4.50 -4.91 1.79
C VAL A 423 -3.46 -3.80 1.53
N MET A 424 -2.32 -4.13 0.93
CA MET A 424 -1.31 -3.13 0.55
C MET A 424 -1.89 -2.11 -0.41
N PHE A 425 -1.56 -0.83 -0.22
CA PHE A 425 -2.07 0.27 -1.01
C PHE A 425 -1.19 0.50 -2.24
N ASN A 426 -1.65 0.00 -3.40
CA ASN A 426 -0.90 -0.01 -4.64
C ASN A 426 -1.21 1.23 -5.47
N LEU A 427 -0.20 2.00 -5.84
CA LEU A 427 -0.31 3.23 -6.62
C LEU A 427 0.83 3.30 -7.64
N LEU A 428 0.69 4.13 -8.69
CA LEU A 428 1.79 4.43 -9.62
C LEU A 428 2.24 5.88 -9.53
N ASP A 429 1.33 6.79 -9.25
CA ASP A 429 1.60 8.21 -9.02
C ASP A 429 0.78 8.74 -7.83
N SER A 430 1.15 9.92 -7.36
CA SER A 430 0.52 10.61 -6.26
C SER A 430 0.79 12.12 -6.34
N HIS A 431 0.33 12.87 -5.34
CA HIS A 431 0.62 14.30 -5.20
C HIS A 431 2.10 14.62 -4.88
N ASP A 432 2.93 13.59 -4.61
CA ASP A 432 4.37 13.73 -4.27
C ASP A 432 5.30 13.21 -5.38
N THR A 433 4.75 12.62 -6.43
CA THR A 433 5.52 12.00 -7.51
C THR A 433 5.16 12.58 -8.88
N GLU A 434 6.07 12.41 -9.83
CA GLU A 434 5.76 12.68 -11.23
C GLU A 434 4.57 11.84 -11.71
N ARG A 435 3.70 12.41 -12.55
CA ARG A 435 2.57 11.68 -13.14
C ARG A 435 3.03 10.63 -14.14
N ILE A 436 2.36 9.48 -14.13
CA ILE A 436 2.76 8.32 -14.95
C ILE A 436 2.79 8.62 -16.45
N LEU A 437 1.90 9.49 -16.95
CA LEU A 437 1.95 9.88 -18.36
C LEU A 437 3.22 10.66 -18.71
N THR A 438 3.70 11.50 -17.80
CA THR A 438 4.96 12.24 -17.97
C THR A 438 6.15 11.28 -17.90
N THR A 439 6.19 10.36 -16.93
CA THR A 439 7.20 9.30 -16.86
C THR A 439 7.20 8.44 -18.13
N ALA A 440 6.05 8.16 -18.73
CA ALA A 440 5.88 7.45 -19.99
C ALA A 440 6.17 8.31 -21.23
N GLN A 441 6.62 9.56 -21.07
CA GLN A 441 6.89 10.52 -22.16
C GLN A 441 5.69 10.71 -23.11
N GLY A 442 4.48 10.73 -22.56
CA GLY A 442 3.24 10.88 -23.30
C GLY A 442 2.73 9.60 -23.99
N ASN A 443 3.36 8.46 -23.77
CA ASN A 443 2.92 7.20 -24.36
C ASN A 443 1.82 6.52 -23.53
N THR A 444 0.57 6.69 -23.93
CA THR A 444 -0.62 6.17 -23.24
C THR A 444 -0.68 4.64 -23.23
N GLN A 445 -0.07 3.95 -24.21
CA GLN A 445 -0.05 2.49 -24.22
C GLN A 445 0.80 1.92 -23.09
N LEU A 446 1.96 2.53 -22.82
CA LEU A 446 2.79 2.15 -21.67
C LEU A 446 2.03 2.38 -20.36
N VAL A 447 1.30 3.51 -20.26
CA VAL A 447 0.46 3.82 -19.09
C VAL A 447 -0.62 2.75 -18.89
N LYS A 448 -1.35 2.38 -19.96
CA LYS A 448 -2.39 1.35 -19.90
C LYS A 448 -1.81 -0.01 -19.46
N SER A 449 -0.66 -0.41 -20.01
CA SER A 449 0.01 -1.65 -19.62
C SER A 449 0.44 -1.65 -18.14
N ALA A 450 1.00 -0.53 -17.65
CA ALA A 450 1.39 -0.37 -16.26
C ALA A 450 0.18 -0.43 -15.30
N LEU A 451 -0.92 0.25 -15.65
CA LEU A 451 -2.16 0.24 -14.87
C LEU A 451 -2.79 -1.16 -14.87
N ALA A 452 -2.85 -1.84 -16.02
CA ALA A 452 -3.36 -3.20 -16.10
C ALA A 452 -2.55 -4.14 -15.18
N PHE A 453 -1.22 -4.05 -15.19
CA PHE A 453 -0.37 -4.84 -14.30
C PHE A 453 -0.63 -4.50 -12.82
N LEU A 454 -0.74 -3.21 -12.46
CA LEU A 454 -1.04 -2.77 -11.09
C LEU A 454 -2.35 -3.36 -10.58
N PHE A 455 -3.41 -3.28 -11.39
CA PHE A 455 -4.75 -3.76 -11.01
C PHE A 455 -4.82 -5.29 -10.85
N LEU A 456 -3.90 -6.00 -11.48
CA LEU A 456 -3.76 -7.45 -11.32
C LEU A 456 -2.84 -7.84 -10.14
N GLN A 457 -2.35 -6.89 -9.34
CA GLN A 457 -1.56 -7.22 -8.15
C GLN A 457 -2.45 -7.41 -6.92
N ARG A 458 -1.99 -8.26 -5.98
CA ARG A 458 -2.60 -8.38 -4.65
C ARG A 458 -2.50 -7.04 -3.90
N GLY A 459 -3.51 -6.69 -3.14
CA GLY A 459 -3.62 -5.39 -2.48
C GLY A 459 -4.83 -4.60 -2.98
N THR A 460 -4.88 -3.30 -2.70
CA THR A 460 -5.95 -2.39 -3.09
C THR A 460 -5.40 -1.28 -3.99
N PRO A 461 -5.88 -1.15 -5.25
CA PRO A 461 -5.34 -0.14 -6.18
C PRO A 461 -5.84 1.26 -5.86
N CYS A 462 -4.98 2.25 -6.13
CA CYS A 462 -5.29 3.66 -6.03
C CYS A 462 -4.98 4.38 -7.35
N ILE A 463 -5.90 5.23 -7.78
CA ILE A 463 -5.78 6.12 -8.93
C ILE A 463 -5.60 7.54 -8.39
N TYR A 464 -4.59 8.26 -8.86
CA TYR A 464 -4.44 9.68 -8.58
C TYR A 464 -5.34 10.48 -9.52
N TYR A 465 -6.07 11.50 -9.03
CA TYR A 465 -7.06 12.25 -9.82
C TYR A 465 -6.47 12.72 -11.16
N GLY A 466 -7.26 12.64 -12.21
CA GLY A 466 -6.89 13.07 -13.55
C GLY A 466 -6.06 12.07 -14.36
N THR A 467 -5.60 10.97 -13.78
CA THR A 467 -4.90 9.89 -14.50
C THR A 467 -5.81 9.28 -15.57
N GLU A 468 -7.10 9.15 -15.29
CA GLU A 468 -8.14 8.68 -16.21
C GLU A 468 -8.47 9.68 -17.35
N LEU A 469 -7.94 10.90 -17.27
CA LEU A 469 -8.02 11.93 -18.31
C LEU A 469 -6.63 12.28 -18.90
N GLU A 470 -5.66 11.40 -18.71
CA GLU A 470 -4.30 11.58 -19.25
C GLU A 470 -3.60 12.85 -18.77
N LEU A 471 -3.88 13.30 -17.52
CA LEU A 471 -3.25 14.48 -16.96
C LEU A 471 -1.76 14.23 -16.72
N GLY A 472 -0.90 15.04 -17.37
CA GLY A 472 0.54 15.06 -17.17
C GLY A 472 0.95 16.02 -16.06
N GLY A 473 2.23 15.95 -15.67
CA GLY A 473 2.86 16.86 -14.72
C GLY A 473 4.17 16.24 -14.20
N GLY A 474 5.19 17.07 -14.04
CA GLY A 474 6.48 16.68 -13.44
C GLY A 474 6.38 16.53 -11.92
N MET A 475 7.53 16.62 -11.24
CA MET A 475 7.58 16.56 -9.77
C MET A 475 6.75 17.69 -9.13
N ASP A 476 6.44 17.56 -7.83
CA ASP A 476 5.79 18.60 -7.02
C ASP A 476 6.47 19.97 -7.25
N PRO A 477 5.70 21.03 -7.58
CA PRO A 477 4.23 21.11 -7.57
C PRO A 477 3.53 20.78 -8.91
N ASP A 478 4.24 20.47 -9.99
CA ASP A 478 3.68 20.32 -11.34
C ASP A 478 2.74 19.09 -11.46
N CYS A 479 2.96 18.03 -10.66
CA CYS A 479 2.04 16.90 -10.57
C CYS A 479 0.65 17.26 -10.01
N ARG A 480 0.49 18.47 -9.43
CA ARG A 480 -0.73 18.97 -8.78
C ARG A 480 -1.47 19.97 -9.67
N ARG A 481 -1.49 19.76 -10.99
CA ARG A 481 -2.31 20.55 -11.93
C ARG A 481 -3.80 20.31 -11.65
N VAL A 482 -4.65 21.26 -12.03
CA VAL A 482 -6.10 21.13 -11.85
C VAL A 482 -6.69 20.02 -12.71
N MET A 483 -7.78 19.43 -12.23
CA MET A 483 -8.56 18.43 -12.97
C MET A 483 -9.08 19.01 -14.27
N PRO A 484 -8.86 18.36 -15.44
CA PRO A 484 -9.29 18.88 -16.75
C PRO A 484 -10.76 18.50 -17.04
N TRP A 485 -11.70 19.09 -16.30
CA TRP A 485 -13.13 18.79 -16.42
C TRP A 485 -13.72 19.00 -17.81
N ASP A 486 -13.12 19.89 -18.61
CA ASP A 486 -13.48 20.16 -20.00
C ASP A 486 -13.14 18.99 -20.95
N GLN A 487 -12.30 18.05 -20.54
CA GLN A 487 -11.92 16.85 -21.31
C GLN A 487 -12.79 15.63 -20.99
N VAL A 488 -13.69 15.74 -20.03
CA VAL A 488 -14.60 14.65 -19.68
C VAL A 488 -15.61 14.44 -20.83
N SER A 489 -15.57 13.28 -21.42
CA SER A 489 -16.52 12.86 -22.45
C SER A 489 -16.72 11.34 -22.43
N ASN A 490 -17.88 10.88 -22.91
CA ASN A 490 -18.18 9.45 -23.01
C ASN A 490 -17.28 8.72 -24.02
N ASP A 491 -16.65 9.44 -24.93
CA ASP A 491 -15.74 8.90 -25.94
C ASP A 491 -14.26 8.93 -25.50
N ASN A 492 -13.97 9.35 -24.25
CA ASN A 492 -12.59 9.36 -23.74
C ASN A 492 -12.07 7.93 -23.57
N ASP A 493 -11.05 7.59 -24.35
CA ASP A 493 -10.50 6.24 -24.44
C ASP A 493 -9.83 5.79 -23.11
N MET A 494 -9.12 6.69 -22.42
CA MET A 494 -8.47 6.36 -21.15
C MET A 494 -9.51 6.22 -20.03
N PHE A 495 -10.54 7.08 -19.99
CA PHE A 495 -11.63 6.96 -19.03
C PHE A 495 -12.37 5.61 -19.16
N ASN A 496 -12.74 5.24 -20.39
CA ASN A 496 -13.39 3.97 -20.67
C ASN A 496 -12.49 2.77 -20.34
N PHE A 497 -11.21 2.86 -20.66
CA PHE A 497 -10.23 1.85 -20.26
C PHE A 497 -10.16 1.68 -18.73
N MET A 498 -10.06 2.78 -17.99
CA MET A 498 -10.01 2.74 -16.52
C MET A 498 -11.30 2.16 -15.92
N LYS A 499 -12.46 2.52 -16.46
CA LYS A 499 -13.74 1.96 -16.04
C LYS A 499 -13.80 0.45 -16.23
N ASN A 500 -13.36 -0.05 -17.37
CA ASN A 500 -13.28 -1.50 -17.65
C ASN A 500 -12.26 -2.20 -16.72
N LEU A 501 -11.13 -1.57 -16.47
CA LEU A 501 -10.09 -2.10 -15.59
C LEU A 501 -10.57 -2.19 -14.12
N ILE A 502 -11.31 -1.19 -13.65
CA ILE A 502 -11.94 -1.19 -12.33
C ILE A 502 -12.99 -2.29 -12.24
N GLN A 503 -13.82 -2.45 -13.27
CA GLN A 503 -14.81 -3.52 -13.31
C GLN A 503 -14.14 -4.91 -13.28
N LEU A 504 -13.11 -5.12 -14.10
CA LEU A 504 -12.31 -6.34 -14.08
C LEU A 504 -11.78 -6.64 -12.66
N ARG A 505 -11.22 -5.62 -11.98
CA ARG A 505 -10.70 -5.78 -10.62
C ARG A 505 -11.78 -6.24 -9.63
N LYS A 506 -13.00 -5.69 -9.73
CA LYS A 506 -14.11 -6.09 -8.87
C LYS A 506 -14.53 -7.55 -9.10
N GLU A 507 -14.61 -7.97 -10.36
CA GLU A 507 -15.01 -9.32 -10.73
C GLU A 507 -13.96 -10.37 -10.35
N THR A 508 -12.69 -10.02 -10.39
CA THR A 508 -11.57 -10.94 -10.16
C THR A 508 -10.94 -10.80 -8.76
N ALA A 509 -11.52 -9.99 -7.88
CA ALA A 509 -10.94 -9.68 -6.57
C ALA A 509 -10.61 -10.93 -5.75
N ASP A 510 -11.51 -11.89 -5.68
CA ASP A 510 -11.33 -13.12 -4.89
C ASP A 510 -10.23 -14.01 -5.49
N ILE A 511 -10.14 -14.10 -6.83
CA ILE A 511 -9.08 -14.86 -7.52
C ILE A 511 -7.70 -14.25 -7.22
N ILE A 512 -7.58 -12.92 -7.31
CA ILE A 512 -6.32 -12.21 -7.06
C ILE A 512 -5.91 -12.29 -5.58
N GLN A 513 -6.87 -12.22 -4.65
CA GLN A 513 -6.58 -12.24 -3.21
C GLN A 513 -6.15 -13.62 -2.72
N HIS A 514 -6.82 -14.67 -3.15
CA HIS A 514 -6.66 -16.02 -2.60
C HIS A 514 -5.93 -16.99 -3.54
N GLY A 515 -5.76 -16.59 -4.80
CA GLY A 515 -5.15 -17.42 -5.82
C GLY A 515 -3.63 -17.60 -5.67
N LYS A 516 -3.14 -18.62 -6.37
CA LYS A 516 -1.72 -18.85 -6.59
C LYS A 516 -1.24 -17.93 -7.73
N PHE A 517 -0.20 -17.15 -7.44
CA PHE A 517 0.42 -16.23 -8.38
C PHE A 517 1.54 -16.87 -9.16
N THR A 518 1.55 -16.69 -10.46
CA THR A 518 2.65 -17.07 -11.36
C THR A 518 3.03 -15.89 -12.23
N LEU A 519 4.32 -15.65 -12.40
CA LEU A 519 4.87 -14.58 -13.23
C LEU A 519 6.08 -15.12 -13.97
N GLU A 520 6.04 -15.13 -15.31
CA GLU A 520 7.03 -15.81 -16.15
C GLU A 520 7.44 -14.95 -17.34
N GLU A 521 8.69 -15.11 -17.77
CA GLU A 521 9.22 -14.57 -19.00
C GLU A 521 8.95 -15.56 -20.14
N ILE A 522 8.10 -15.19 -21.10
CA ILE A 522 7.88 -15.99 -22.31
C ILE A 522 9.03 -15.75 -23.31
N THR A 523 9.37 -14.47 -23.49
CA THR A 523 10.53 -14.01 -24.26
C THR A 523 11.17 -12.84 -23.51
N PRO A 524 12.39 -12.37 -23.88
CA PRO A 524 13.05 -11.27 -23.17
C PRO A 524 12.20 -9.99 -22.99
N ASP A 525 11.17 -9.81 -23.82
CA ASP A 525 10.30 -8.62 -23.78
C ASP A 525 8.81 -8.98 -23.64
N VAL A 526 8.45 -10.24 -23.37
CA VAL A 526 7.07 -10.69 -23.19
C VAL A 526 6.91 -11.39 -21.84
N LEU A 527 6.01 -10.83 -21.04
CA LEU A 527 5.71 -11.25 -19.68
C LEU A 527 4.33 -11.92 -19.62
N ALA A 528 4.24 -13.08 -18.97
CA ALA A 528 2.97 -13.71 -18.60
C ALA A 528 2.74 -13.64 -17.11
N LEU A 529 1.50 -13.30 -16.74
CA LEU A 529 0.99 -13.28 -15.37
C LEU A 529 -0.22 -14.21 -15.28
N GLU A 530 -0.29 -15.00 -14.22
CA GLU A 530 -1.45 -15.83 -13.94
C GLU A 530 -1.80 -15.81 -12.45
N TRP A 531 -3.11 -15.74 -12.18
CA TRP A 531 -3.70 -16.06 -10.88
C TRP A 531 -4.63 -17.27 -11.06
N GLN A 532 -4.48 -18.25 -10.20
CA GLN A 532 -5.31 -19.45 -10.20
C GLN A 532 -5.92 -19.65 -8.80
N HIS A 533 -7.25 -19.73 -8.73
CA HIS A 533 -7.99 -20.03 -7.51
C HIS A 533 -9.08 -21.03 -7.81
N ASP A 534 -9.06 -22.19 -7.12
CA ASP A 534 -9.94 -23.32 -7.36
C ASP A 534 -9.91 -23.76 -8.84
N HIS A 535 -11.01 -23.56 -9.56
CA HIS A 535 -11.15 -23.92 -10.98
C HIS A 535 -11.13 -22.69 -11.90
N GLN A 536 -10.88 -21.51 -11.35
CA GLN A 536 -10.85 -20.24 -12.08
C GLN A 536 -9.41 -19.75 -12.23
N ALA A 537 -9.12 -19.20 -13.41
CA ALA A 537 -7.82 -18.58 -13.68
C ALA A 537 -8.00 -17.28 -14.45
N ILE A 538 -7.28 -16.25 -14.04
CA ILE A 538 -7.09 -15.01 -14.79
C ILE A 538 -5.66 -14.97 -15.29
N GLN A 539 -5.49 -14.71 -16.57
CA GLN A 539 -4.20 -14.65 -17.23
C GLN A 539 -4.02 -13.31 -17.94
N ALA A 540 -2.78 -12.82 -17.96
CA ALA A 540 -2.43 -11.63 -18.71
C ALA A 540 -1.09 -11.80 -19.40
N ILE A 541 -1.01 -11.30 -20.63
CA ILE A 541 0.24 -11.26 -21.40
C ILE A 541 0.55 -9.81 -21.76
N PHE A 542 1.76 -9.37 -21.41
CA PHE A 542 2.26 -8.02 -21.67
C PHE A 542 3.40 -8.07 -22.66
N ASN A 543 3.23 -7.43 -23.81
CA ASN A 543 4.24 -7.33 -24.86
C ASN A 543 5.00 -6.02 -24.75
N GLN A 544 6.18 -6.03 -24.16
CA GLN A 544 7.06 -4.87 -24.06
C GLN A 544 8.03 -4.72 -25.25
N SER A 545 7.93 -5.59 -26.27
CA SER A 545 8.74 -5.52 -27.49
C SER A 545 8.29 -4.39 -28.42
N ASN A 546 9.03 -4.17 -29.52
CA ASN A 546 8.65 -3.27 -30.61
C ASN A 546 7.99 -4.02 -31.78
N GLU A 547 7.72 -5.31 -31.61
CA GLU A 547 7.11 -6.19 -32.60
C GLU A 547 5.80 -6.74 -32.06
N ASN A 548 4.93 -7.18 -32.97
CA ASN A 548 3.69 -7.87 -32.59
C ASN A 548 4.02 -9.23 -31.97
N TYR A 549 3.28 -9.59 -30.92
CA TYR A 549 3.33 -10.93 -30.35
C TYR A 549 2.03 -11.67 -30.65
N LEU A 550 2.16 -12.85 -31.30
CA LEU A 550 1.02 -13.68 -31.67
C LEU A 550 0.72 -14.67 -30.56
N LEU A 551 -0.50 -14.62 -30.05
CA LEU A 551 -1.04 -15.57 -29.10
C LEU A 551 -2.02 -16.50 -29.82
N ASP A 552 -1.73 -17.80 -29.81
CA ASP A 552 -2.63 -18.82 -30.39
C ASP A 552 -3.72 -19.15 -29.38
N ARG A 553 -4.86 -18.46 -29.50
CA ARG A 553 -5.99 -18.63 -28.60
C ARG A 553 -7.31 -18.14 -29.18
N ASP A 554 -8.37 -18.87 -28.81
CA ASP A 554 -9.77 -18.70 -29.23
C ASP A 554 -10.60 -18.23 -28.02
N SER A 555 -10.34 -17.02 -27.45
CA SER A 555 -11.08 -16.55 -26.28
C SER A 555 -11.35 -15.05 -26.30
N ALA A 556 -12.48 -14.66 -25.68
CA ALA A 556 -12.85 -13.28 -25.49
C ALA A 556 -11.91 -12.56 -24.49
N ASP A 557 -11.44 -11.38 -24.86
CA ASP A 557 -10.63 -10.54 -24.01
C ASP A 557 -11.50 -9.82 -22.98
N LEU A 558 -11.07 -9.78 -21.73
CA LEU A 558 -11.71 -8.97 -20.70
C LEU A 558 -11.27 -7.49 -20.83
N VAL A 559 -9.97 -7.27 -20.94
CA VAL A 559 -9.38 -5.95 -21.19
C VAL A 559 -8.14 -6.13 -22.07
N SER A 560 -8.02 -5.36 -23.14
CA SER A 560 -6.90 -5.55 -24.06
C SER A 560 -6.47 -4.31 -24.81
N HIS A 561 -5.23 -4.35 -25.30
CA HIS A 561 -4.72 -3.56 -26.42
C HIS A 561 -4.11 -4.52 -27.44
N CYS A 562 -4.98 -5.16 -28.21
CA CYS A 562 -4.64 -6.16 -29.21
C CYS A 562 -5.56 -6.05 -30.44
N GLN A 563 -5.26 -6.83 -31.47
CA GLN A 563 -6.15 -7.08 -32.60
C GLN A 563 -6.55 -8.56 -32.58
N THR A 564 -7.83 -8.85 -32.64
CA THR A 564 -8.34 -10.22 -32.67
C THR A 564 -8.79 -10.58 -34.08
N ASP A 565 -8.42 -11.76 -34.55
CA ASP A 565 -8.96 -12.43 -35.72
C ASP A 565 -9.56 -13.76 -35.25
N ASP A 566 -10.46 -14.40 -36.03
CA ASP A 566 -11.30 -15.54 -35.66
C ASP A 566 -10.59 -16.73 -34.95
N GLN A 567 -9.28 -16.77 -34.88
CA GLN A 567 -8.48 -17.81 -34.22
C GLN A 567 -7.18 -17.34 -33.54
N GLN A 568 -6.84 -16.04 -33.56
CA GLN A 568 -5.57 -15.55 -33.03
C GLN A 568 -5.69 -14.16 -32.43
N VAL A 569 -4.98 -13.93 -31.32
CA VAL A 569 -4.85 -12.63 -30.68
C VAL A 569 -3.48 -12.04 -31.01
N LEU A 570 -3.45 -10.91 -31.72
CA LEU A 570 -2.24 -10.19 -32.07
C LEU A 570 -2.01 -9.06 -31.06
N ILE A 571 -1.14 -9.28 -30.09
CA ILE A 571 -0.78 -8.28 -29.08
C ILE A 571 0.20 -7.27 -29.71
N LEU A 572 -0.25 -6.04 -29.85
CA LEU A 572 0.53 -4.98 -30.47
C LEU A 572 1.77 -4.60 -29.64
N PRO A 573 2.76 -3.89 -30.22
CA PRO A 573 3.90 -3.37 -29.47
C PRO A 573 3.42 -2.52 -28.27
N LYS A 574 3.97 -2.77 -27.08
CA LYS A 574 3.59 -2.15 -25.81
C LYS A 574 2.15 -2.46 -25.36
N GLY A 575 1.50 -3.38 -26.06
CA GLY A 575 0.15 -3.83 -25.76
C GLY A 575 0.13 -4.97 -24.73
N PHE A 576 -1.09 -5.36 -24.39
CA PHE A 576 -1.37 -6.47 -23.49
C PHE A 576 -2.75 -7.06 -23.77
N VAL A 577 -3.01 -8.22 -23.21
CA VAL A 577 -4.32 -8.86 -23.15
C VAL A 577 -4.51 -9.44 -21.75
N VAL A 578 -5.71 -9.27 -21.19
CA VAL A 578 -6.16 -9.94 -19.97
C VAL A 578 -7.37 -10.78 -20.35
N TYR A 579 -7.36 -12.04 -19.97
CA TYR A 579 -8.41 -12.98 -20.26
C TYR A 579 -8.65 -13.95 -19.10
N CYS A 580 -9.82 -14.55 -19.07
CA CYS A 580 -10.23 -15.51 -18.07
C CYS A 580 -10.63 -16.82 -18.75
N ASP A 581 -10.45 -17.95 -18.09
CA ASP A 581 -10.99 -19.21 -18.57
C ASP A 581 -12.53 -19.20 -18.46
N GLU A 582 -13.24 -19.96 -19.33
CA GLU A 582 -14.71 -19.94 -19.49
C GLU A 582 -15.53 -20.08 -18.18
N SER A 583 -14.88 -20.41 -17.06
CA SER A 583 -15.49 -20.59 -15.74
C SER A 583 -15.49 -19.31 -14.88
N CYS A 584 -14.92 -18.19 -15.35
CA CYS A 584 -14.78 -16.95 -14.57
C CYS A 584 -15.92 -15.93 -14.74
N ILE A 585 -16.83 -16.14 -15.71
CA ILE A 585 -17.92 -15.21 -16.03
C ILE A 585 -19.27 -15.75 -15.57
#